data_0eaaa8a648097f464ed9ade4c4db2a9c
#
_entry.id   0eaaa8a648097f464ed9ade4c4db2a9c
#
_cell.length_a   1.000
_cell.length_b   1.000
_cell.length_c   1.000
_cell.angle_alpha   90.00
_cell.angle_beta   90.00
_cell.angle_gamma   90.00
#
_symmetry.space_group_name_H-M   'P 1'
#
loop_
_entity.id
_entity.type
_entity.pdbx_description
1 polymer ?
#
loop_
_entity_poly.entity_id
_entity_poly.type
_entity_poly.pdbx_seq_one_letter_code
_entity_poly.pdbx_strand_id
1 'polypeptide(L)'
;KLADRLHNMRTLQYMPPNKQKKIARETIEVFAPLADRLNMGRVRVQLEELSFKFLMPKTFHQTKSLMDSRLKKSHRKLAKVRREITARLNAEGLQFEMDGRVKSVYSLFKKLDRVGDIDKIYDLIALRIIVDDLSTCYLVLSVLHDMYQPFFERIKDYVANPKPNGYQSLHTTVQTPSGQVVEFQIRTHDMHEYAERGLAASFHYNEQKMTDAYRQGKIAALPTDLEWIRDLQQTAAKAREGKEFDSQKFRMKLFEDRIFVYSPKGDIYDLPRGAFPLDYAYRIHSDIAAHASGFMINGAMKPFTYILQPGDTIEVLTNKSAKPKPDWRNLVTTAHAKNKLRMQLSRSGGVMAHIAGSVSSLFRRKK
;
A
#
# COMPACT_ATOMS: atom_id res chain seq x y z
N LYS A 1 -12.76 -5.31 -17.21
CA LYS A 1 -11.88 -4.49 -18.07
C LYS A 1 -10.40 -4.75 -17.86
N LEU A 2 -9.87 -4.91 -16.63
CA LEU A 2 -8.46 -5.27 -16.41
C LEU A 2 -8.12 -6.65 -16.99
N ALA A 3 -8.99 -7.64 -16.80
CA ALA A 3 -8.81 -8.97 -17.38
C ALA A 3 -8.84 -8.95 -18.93
N ASP A 4 -9.78 -8.21 -19.48
CA ASP A 4 -9.88 -7.99 -20.92
C ASP A 4 -8.62 -7.28 -21.47
N ARG A 5 -8.18 -6.20 -20.81
CA ARG A 5 -6.93 -5.51 -21.16
C ARG A 5 -5.72 -6.44 -21.09
N LEU A 6 -5.62 -7.26 -20.07
CA LEU A 6 -4.52 -8.22 -19.93
C LEU A 6 -4.54 -9.27 -21.05
N HIS A 7 -5.73 -9.78 -21.40
CA HIS A 7 -5.89 -10.68 -22.55
C HIS A 7 -5.42 -10.02 -23.85
N ASN A 8 -5.87 -8.78 -24.11
CA ASN A 8 -5.48 -8.03 -25.30
C ASN A 8 -3.98 -7.75 -25.35
N MET A 9 -3.35 -7.49 -24.21
CA MET A 9 -1.90 -7.32 -24.13
C MET A 9 -1.12 -8.59 -24.44
N ARG A 10 -1.64 -9.76 -24.06
CA ARG A 10 -1.02 -11.08 -24.35
C ARG A 10 -1.08 -11.45 -25.84
N THR A 11 -2.06 -10.92 -26.56
CA THR A 11 -2.26 -11.16 -27.99
C THR A 11 -1.86 -9.96 -28.86
N LEU A 12 -1.22 -8.95 -28.27
CA LEU A 12 -0.94 -7.67 -28.94
C LEU A 12 0.01 -7.79 -30.14
N GLN A 13 0.85 -8.83 -30.20
CA GLN A 13 1.75 -9.11 -31.31
C GLN A 13 1.03 -9.29 -32.68
N TYR A 14 -0.24 -9.64 -32.68
CA TYR A 14 -1.03 -9.81 -33.90
C TYR A 14 -1.64 -8.51 -34.44
N MET A 15 -1.45 -7.39 -33.74
CA MET A 15 -1.93 -6.08 -34.16
C MET A 15 -0.85 -5.33 -34.98
N PRO A 16 -1.23 -4.37 -35.85
CA PRO A 16 -0.27 -3.51 -36.52
C PRO A 16 0.63 -2.73 -35.53
N PRO A 17 1.92 -2.47 -35.89
CA PRO A 17 2.90 -1.88 -34.98
C PRO A 17 2.50 -0.52 -34.36
N ASN A 18 1.80 0.33 -35.12
CA ASN A 18 1.29 1.61 -34.63
C ASN A 18 0.22 1.42 -33.55
N LYS A 19 -0.67 0.44 -33.71
CA LYS A 19 -1.68 0.09 -32.70
C LYS A 19 -1.06 -0.57 -31.47
N GLN A 20 -0.02 -1.42 -31.66
CA GLN A 20 0.71 -2.02 -30.56
C GLN A 20 1.27 -0.95 -29.61
N LYS A 21 1.98 0.06 -30.13
CA LYS A 21 2.56 1.15 -29.31
C LYS A 21 1.48 1.98 -28.62
N LYS A 22 0.38 2.31 -29.31
CA LYS A 22 -0.74 3.08 -28.73
C LYS A 22 -1.37 2.32 -27.54
N ILE A 23 -1.72 1.04 -27.74
CA ILE A 23 -2.36 0.21 -26.74
C ILE A 23 -1.41 -0.05 -25.54
N ALA A 24 -0.12 -0.32 -25.82
CA ALA A 24 0.86 -0.52 -24.77
C ALA A 24 1.07 0.75 -23.91
N ARG A 25 1.09 1.94 -24.53
CA ARG A 25 1.19 3.22 -23.83
C ARG A 25 -0.03 3.48 -22.96
N GLU A 26 -1.23 3.32 -23.49
CA GLU A 26 -2.47 3.42 -22.71
C GLU A 26 -2.47 2.43 -21.53
N THR A 27 -1.97 1.22 -21.75
CA THR A 27 -1.93 0.18 -20.71
C THR A 27 -1.00 0.56 -19.57
N ILE A 28 0.21 1.02 -19.84
CA ILE A 28 1.18 1.37 -18.79
C ILE A 28 0.82 2.68 -18.06
N GLU A 29 0.17 3.60 -18.78
CA GLU A 29 -0.19 4.91 -18.23
C GLU A 29 -1.54 4.92 -17.49
N VAL A 30 -2.46 4.00 -17.83
CA VAL A 30 -3.82 3.99 -17.25
C VAL A 30 -4.11 2.70 -16.52
N PHE A 31 -3.99 1.55 -17.19
CA PHE A 31 -4.45 0.27 -16.63
C PHE A 31 -3.51 -0.31 -15.58
N ALA A 32 -2.20 -0.12 -15.72
CA ALA A 32 -1.25 -0.59 -14.71
C ALA A 32 -1.37 0.20 -13.40
N PRO A 33 -1.45 1.55 -13.39
CA PRO A 33 -1.77 2.33 -12.19
C PRO A 33 -3.12 1.98 -11.58
N LEU A 34 -4.14 1.70 -12.42
CA LEU A 34 -5.44 1.25 -11.91
C LEU A 34 -5.35 -0.09 -11.19
N ALA A 35 -4.62 -1.06 -11.75
CA ALA A 35 -4.39 -2.35 -11.11
C ALA A 35 -3.61 -2.20 -9.80
N ASP A 36 -2.63 -1.28 -9.73
CA ASP A 36 -1.90 -0.96 -8.51
C ASP A 36 -2.81 -0.37 -7.42
N ARG A 37 -3.67 0.56 -7.81
CA ARG A 37 -4.65 1.17 -6.90
C ARG A 37 -5.64 0.16 -6.32
N LEU A 38 -6.04 -0.83 -7.12
CA LEU A 38 -6.88 -1.95 -6.69
C LEU A 38 -6.10 -3.03 -5.92
N ASN A 39 -4.82 -2.80 -5.65
CA ASN A 39 -3.88 -3.76 -5.07
C ASN A 39 -3.82 -5.11 -5.82
N MET A 40 -4.13 -5.10 -7.11
CA MET A 40 -4.03 -6.28 -7.98
C MET A 40 -2.59 -6.45 -8.49
N GLY A 41 -1.67 -6.72 -7.56
CA GLY A 41 -0.22 -6.71 -7.80
C GLY A 41 0.22 -7.60 -8.95
N ARG A 42 -0.37 -8.79 -9.06
CA ARG A 42 -0.09 -9.75 -10.13
C ARG A 42 -0.51 -9.24 -11.50
N VAL A 43 -1.68 -8.61 -11.61
CA VAL A 43 -2.18 -8.04 -12.86
C VAL A 43 -1.35 -6.82 -13.26
N ARG A 44 -1.05 -5.93 -12.30
CA ARG A 44 -0.20 -4.76 -12.52
C ARG A 44 1.15 -5.13 -13.14
N VAL A 45 1.85 -6.09 -12.51
CA VAL A 45 3.16 -6.54 -12.99
C VAL A 45 3.10 -7.07 -14.42
N GLN A 46 2.09 -7.87 -14.77
CA GLN A 46 1.93 -8.39 -16.12
C GLN A 46 1.62 -7.28 -17.14
N LEU A 47 0.75 -6.32 -16.80
CA LEU A 47 0.45 -5.19 -17.66
C LEU A 47 1.69 -4.30 -17.90
N GLU A 48 2.46 -3.99 -16.83
CA GLU A 48 3.70 -3.23 -16.91
C GLU A 48 4.74 -3.93 -17.83
N GLU A 49 4.95 -5.23 -17.63
CA GLU A 49 5.97 -6.00 -18.34
C GLU A 49 5.63 -6.18 -19.81
N LEU A 50 4.37 -6.53 -20.13
CA LEU A 50 3.91 -6.61 -21.53
C LEU A 50 3.99 -5.26 -22.22
N SER A 51 3.60 -4.17 -21.57
CA SER A 51 3.70 -2.83 -22.13
C SER A 51 5.15 -2.43 -22.40
N PHE A 52 6.05 -2.70 -21.47
CA PHE A 52 7.47 -2.39 -21.61
C PHE A 52 8.09 -3.12 -22.82
N LYS A 53 7.72 -4.39 -23.01
CA LYS A 53 8.17 -5.20 -24.17
C LYS A 53 7.82 -4.55 -25.51
N PHE A 54 6.62 -3.95 -25.66
CA PHE A 54 6.18 -3.33 -26.90
C PHE A 54 6.64 -1.89 -27.05
N LEU A 55 6.79 -1.14 -25.97
CA LEU A 55 7.23 0.26 -26.00
C LEU A 55 8.73 0.41 -26.20
N MET A 56 9.52 -0.42 -25.52
CA MET A 56 10.98 -0.34 -25.49
C MET A 56 11.63 -1.72 -25.66
N PRO A 57 11.44 -2.40 -26.81
CA PRO A 57 11.84 -3.80 -26.99
C PRO A 57 13.34 -4.04 -26.77
N LYS A 58 14.21 -3.18 -27.28
CA LYS A 58 15.67 -3.30 -27.09
C LYS A 58 16.03 -3.24 -25.62
N THR A 59 15.54 -2.23 -24.91
CA THR A 59 15.78 -2.04 -23.46
C THR A 59 15.20 -3.18 -22.65
N PHE A 60 14.02 -3.68 -23.00
CA PHE A 60 13.41 -4.84 -22.37
C PHE A 60 14.32 -6.07 -22.45
N HIS A 61 14.84 -6.40 -23.65
CA HIS A 61 15.71 -7.55 -23.85
C HIS A 61 17.06 -7.40 -23.10
N GLN A 62 17.64 -6.21 -23.13
CA GLN A 62 18.87 -5.91 -22.37
C GLN A 62 18.66 -6.06 -20.88
N THR A 63 17.61 -5.47 -20.32
CA THR A 63 17.28 -5.57 -18.90
C THR A 63 16.98 -7.01 -18.49
N LYS A 64 16.26 -7.74 -19.33
CA LYS A 64 15.96 -9.15 -19.10
C LYS A 64 17.22 -10.02 -19.08
N SER A 65 18.10 -9.87 -20.05
CA SER A 65 19.37 -10.60 -20.10
C SER A 65 20.25 -10.33 -18.87
N LEU A 66 20.32 -9.06 -18.45
CA LEU A 66 21.03 -8.66 -17.24
C LEU A 66 20.40 -9.31 -15.99
N MET A 67 19.08 -9.31 -15.89
CA MET A 67 18.34 -9.96 -14.80
C MET A 67 18.64 -11.47 -14.77
N ASP A 68 18.50 -12.15 -15.90
CA ASP A 68 18.70 -13.60 -16.01
C ASP A 68 20.12 -14.01 -15.60
N SER A 69 21.14 -13.24 -15.99
CA SER A 69 22.53 -13.46 -15.59
C SER A 69 22.73 -13.34 -14.08
N ARG A 70 22.07 -12.36 -13.47
CA ARG A 70 22.13 -12.10 -12.03
C ARG A 70 21.40 -13.17 -11.23
N LEU A 71 20.24 -13.62 -11.72
CA LEU A 71 19.46 -14.70 -11.11
C LEU A 71 20.25 -16.01 -11.05
N LYS A 72 20.92 -16.38 -12.13
CA LYS A 72 21.78 -17.59 -12.17
C LYS A 72 22.87 -17.55 -11.11
N LYS A 73 23.53 -16.41 -10.92
CA LYS A 73 24.58 -16.25 -9.89
C LYS A 73 24.03 -16.32 -8.46
N SER A 74 22.81 -15.82 -8.23
CA SER A 74 22.21 -15.73 -6.90
C SER A 74 21.51 -17.01 -6.45
N HIS A 75 21.10 -17.88 -7.37
CA HIS A 75 20.23 -19.03 -7.09
C HIS A 75 20.80 -19.99 -6.03
N ARG A 76 22.09 -20.36 -6.17
CA ARG A 76 22.76 -21.26 -5.21
C ARG A 76 22.87 -20.66 -3.81
N LYS A 77 23.18 -19.36 -3.75
CA LYS A 77 23.34 -18.63 -2.49
C LYS A 77 22.00 -18.51 -1.75
N LEU A 78 20.95 -18.17 -2.47
CA LEU A 78 19.59 -18.09 -1.89
C LEU A 78 19.07 -19.45 -1.43
N ALA A 79 19.38 -20.54 -2.14
CA ALA A 79 19.00 -21.88 -1.73
C ALA A 79 19.65 -22.29 -0.39
N LYS A 80 20.89 -21.81 -0.11
CA LYS A 80 21.54 -22.00 1.18
C LYS A 80 20.81 -21.22 2.27
N VAL A 81 20.59 -19.91 2.07
CA VAL A 81 19.88 -19.04 3.02
C VAL A 81 18.49 -19.60 3.32
N ARG A 82 17.75 -20.01 2.29
CA ARG A 82 16.43 -20.63 2.45
C ARG A 82 16.48 -21.86 3.37
N ARG A 83 17.46 -22.76 3.19
CA ARG A 83 17.61 -23.95 4.05
C ARG A 83 17.92 -23.59 5.50
N GLU A 84 18.82 -22.66 5.73
CA GLU A 84 19.19 -22.18 7.07
C GLU A 84 17.99 -21.63 7.82
N ILE A 85 17.22 -20.76 7.16
CA ILE A 85 16.00 -20.16 7.75
C ILE A 85 14.93 -21.21 7.98
N THR A 86 14.69 -22.12 7.00
CA THR A 86 13.72 -23.20 7.16
C THR A 86 14.05 -24.05 8.39
N ALA A 87 15.32 -24.43 8.58
CA ALA A 87 15.75 -25.20 9.73
C ALA A 87 15.51 -24.42 11.05
N ARG A 88 15.83 -23.12 11.08
CA ARG A 88 15.66 -22.30 12.28
C ARG A 88 14.18 -22.08 12.63
N LEU A 89 13.33 -21.74 11.67
CA LEU A 89 11.92 -21.53 11.90
C LEU A 89 11.20 -22.82 12.33
N ASN A 90 11.59 -23.97 11.75
CA ASN A 90 11.08 -25.29 12.18
C ASN A 90 11.52 -25.63 13.60
N ALA A 91 12.74 -25.28 14.01
CA ALA A 91 13.22 -25.47 15.38
C ALA A 91 12.45 -24.61 16.41
N GLU A 92 11.92 -23.46 15.98
CA GLU A 92 11.00 -22.63 16.79
C GLU A 92 9.54 -23.14 16.76
N GLY A 93 9.26 -24.24 16.06
CA GLY A 93 7.92 -24.80 15.94
C GLY A 93 6.94 -24.01 15.09
N LEU A 94 7.44 -23.09 14.24
CA LEU A 94 6.61 -22.21 13.44
C LEU A 94 6.10 -22.89 12.17
N GLN A 95 4.83 -22.69 11.84
CA GLN A 95 4.25 -23.07 10.57
C GLN A 95 4.38 -21.90 9.59
N PHE A 96 4.87 -22.18 8.39
CA PHE A 96 5.09 -21.14 7.37
C PHE A 96 5.20 -21.74 5.98
N GLU A 97 4.91 -20.91 4.98
CA GLU A 97 5.28 -21.14 3.59
C GLU A 97 6.40 -20.18 3.19
N MET A 98 7.36 -20.65 2.40
CA MET A 98 8.45 -19.79 1.92
C MET A 98 8.65 -19.96 0.43
N ASP A 99 8.60 -18.84 -0.30
CA ASP A 99 8.88 -18.79 -1.73
C ASP A 99 9.91 -17.69 -2.09
N GLY A 100 10.49 -17.85 -3.29
CA GLY A 100 11.35 -16.83 -3.87
C GLY A 100 10.55 -15.86 -4.74
N ARG A 101 10.60 -14.57 -4.45
CA ARG A 101 10.00 -13.54 -5.27
C ARG A 101 11.06 -12.85 -6.13
N VAL A 102 10.91 -12.95 -7.45
CA VAL A 102 11.74 -12.22 -8.41
C VAL A 102 11.04 -10.92 -8.81
N LYS A 103 11.79 -9.82 -8.82
CA LYS A 103 11.30 -8.51 -9.30
C LYS A 103 11.01 -8.58 -10.79
N SER A 104 9.97 -7.89 -11.28
CA SER A 104 9.68 -7.83 -12.71
C SER A 104 10.76 -7.07 -13.50
N VAL A 105 10.91 -7.40 -14.80
CA VAL A 105 11.87 -6.72 -15.69
C VAL A 105 11.65 -5.21 -15.72
N TYR A 106 10.38 -4.77 -15.78
CA TYR A 106 10.05 -3.35 -15.76
C TYR A 106 10.42 -2.66 -14.42
N SER A 107 10.18 -3.34 -13.29
CA SER A 107 10.58 -2.81 -11.98
C SER A 107 12.08 -2.72 -11.81
N LEU A 108 12.82 -3.68 -12.39
CA LEU A 108 14.28 -3.61 -12.45
C LEU A 108 14.74 -2.44 -13.32
N PHE A 109 14.16 -2.26 -14.51
CA PHE A 109 14.46 -1.13 -15.39
C PHE A 109 14.29 0.21 -14.67
N LYS A 110 13.12 0.46 -14.05
CA LYS A 110 12.89 1.70 -13.28
C LYS A 110 13.92 1.92 -12.16
N LYS A 111 14.37 0.83 -11.55
CA LYS A 111 15.35 0.93 -10.46
C LYS A 111 16.76 1.17 -10.99
N LEU A 112 17.13 0.53 -12.11
CA LEU A 112 18.40 0.77 -12.79
C LEU A 112 18.52 2.21 -13.28
N ASP A 113 17.45 2.75 -13.87
CA ASP A 113 17.38 4.14 -14.33
C ASP A 113 17.66 5.14 -13.18
N ARG A 114 17.21 4.84 -11.97
CA ARG A 114 17.43 5.67 -10.79
C ARG A 114 18.76 5.45 -10.09
N VAL A 115 19.25 4.20 -10.02
CA VAL A 115 20.42 3.81 -9.21
C VAL A 115 21.69 3.76 -10.05
N GLY A 116 21.57 3.53 -11.37
CA GLY A 116 22.66 3.46 -12.34
C GLY A 116 23.50 2.18 -12.29
N ASP A 117 23.40 1.38 -11.22
CA ASP A 117 24.25 0.22 -10.97
C ASP A 117 23.44 -0.97 -10.45
N ILE A 118 23.54 -2.10 -11.15
CA ILE A 118 22.83 -3.33 -10.75
C ILE A 118 23.39 -3.93 -9.46
N ASP A 119 24.67 -3.73 -9.16
CA ASP A 119 25.29 -4.27 -7.96
C ASP A 119 24.78 -3.61 -6.69
N LYS A 120 24.21 -2.41 -6.80
CA LYS A 120 23.52 -1.70 -5.73
C LYS A 120 22.05 -2.06 -5.58
N ILE A 121 21.53 -2.97 -6.43
CA ILE A 121 20.13 -3.44 -6.39
C ILE A 121 20.09 -4.76 -5.64
N TYR A 122 19.84 -4.73 -4.35
CA TYR A 122 19.83 -5.90 -3.46
C TYR A 122 18.48 -6.63 -3.45
N ASP A 123 17.39 -5.97 -3.88
CA ASP A 123 16.00 -6.47 -3.85
C ASP A 123 15.55 -7.09 -5.20
N LEU A 124 16.50 -7.54 -6.02
CA LEU A 124 16.18 -8.24 -7.27
C LEU A 124 15.48 -9.57 -6.98
N ILE A 125 15.91 -10.25 -5.93
CA ILE A 125 15.29 -11.46 -5.42
C ILE A 125 15.05 -11.24 -3.93
N ALA A 126 13.80 -11.46 -3.50
CA ALA A 126 13.41 -11.47 -2.11
C ALA A 126 12.94 -12.88 -1.73
N LEU A 127 13.08 -13.24 -0.47
CA LEU A 127 12.39 -14.40 0.12
C LEU A 127 11.12 -13.92 0.78
N ARG A 128 10.01 -14.56 0.43
CA ARG A 128 8.71 -14.27 1.02
C ARG A 128 8.35 -15.39 1.99
N ILE A 129 7.96 -15.00 3.20
CA ILE A 129 7.53 -15.91 4.26
C ILE A 129 6.07 -15.58 4.56
N ILE A 130 5.21 -16.59 4.46
CA ILE A 130 3.78 -16.48 4.70
C ILE A 130 3.48 -17.30 5.95
N VAL A 131 2.74 -16.72 6.89
CA VAL A 131 2.41 -17.29 8.19
C VAL A 131 0.92 -17.11 8.48
N ASP A 132 0.41 -17.77 9.52
CA ASP A 132 -1.03 -17.78 9.80
C ASP A 132 -1.52 -16.47 10.44
N ASP A 133 -0.74 -15.88 11.32
CA ASP A 133 -1.16 -14.73 12.12
C ASP A 133 -0.11 -13.62 12.20
N LEU A 134 -0.57 -12.46 12.71
CA LEU A 134 0.24 -11.26 12.83
C LEU A 134 1.37 -11.39 13.85
N SER A 135 1.13 -12.06 14.98
CA SER A 135 2.12 -12.26 16.03
C SER A 135 3.30 -13.05 15.48
N THR A 136 3.00 -14.07 14.72
CA THR A 136 4.00 -14.92 14.04
C THR A 136 4.79 -14.13 12.99
N CYS A 137 4.19 -13.12 12.31
CA CYS A 137 4.96 -12.23 11.42
C CYS A 137 6.10 -11.51 12.16
N TYR A 138 5.81 -10.94 13.33
CA TYR A 138 6.82 -10.23 14.14
C TYR A 138 7.82 -11.20 14.77
N LEU A 139 7.40 -12.40 15.16
CA LEU A 139 8.30 -13.43 15.65
C LEU A 139 9.30 -13.86 14.58
N VAL A 140 8.84 -14.12 13.35
CA VAL A 140 9.72 -14.42 12.20
C VAL A 140 10.70 -13.27 11.96
N LEU A 141 10.25 -12.02 12.03
CA LEU A 141 11.14 -10.86 11.90
C LEU A 141 12.24 -10.86 12.96
N SER A 142 11.89 -11.15 14.22
CA SER A 142 12.84 -11.26 15.33
C SER A 142 13.86 -12.39 15.09
N VAL A 143 13.41 -13.55 14.67
CA VAL A 143 14.28 -14.71 14.36
C VAL A 143 15.26 -14.37 13.23
N LEU A 144 14.80 -13.68 12.18
CA LEU A 144 15.68 -13.26 11.08
C LEU A 144 16.76 -12.27 11.53
N HIS A 145 16.42 -11.36 12.45
CA HIS A 145 17.36 -10.39 13.01
C HIS A 145 18.32 -11.01 14.04
N ASP A 146 17.93 -12.10 14.70
CA ASP A 146 18.83 -12.91 15.54
C ASP A 146 19.86 -13.68 14.68
N MET A 147 19.41 -14.21 13.52
CA MET A 147 20.29 -14.97 12.62
C MET A 147 21.24 -14.10 11.79
N TYR A 148 20.81 -12.90 11.41
CA TYR A 148 21.48 -12.06 10.43
C TYR A 148 21.48 -10.59 10.82
N GLN A 149 22.51 -9.85 10.39
CA GLN A 149 22.61 -8.42 10.63
C GLN A 149 21.61 -7.62 9.79
N PRO A 150 20.61 -6.93 10.39
CA PRO A 150 19.66 -6.12 9.64
C PRO A 150 20.23 -4.77 9.21
N PHE A 151 19.77 -4.26 8.06
CA PHE A 151 19.89 -2.86 7.67
C PHE A 151 18.68 -2.10 8.21
N PHE A 152 18.84 -1.42 9.34
CA PHE A 152 17.73 -0.79 10.07
C PHE A 152 16.96 0.22 9.21
N GLU A 153 17.64 0.99 8.37
CA GLU A 153 17.04 1.96 7.44
C GLU A 153 16.19 1.30 6.32
N ARG A 154 16.29 -0.02 6.18
CA ARG A 154 15.54 -0.80 5.20
C ARG A 154 14.43 -1.65 5.81
N ILE A 155 14.22 -1.56 7.11
CA ILE A 155 13.08 -2.17 7.77
C ILE A 155 11.84 -1.32 7.46
N LYS A 156 10.78 -1.94 6.93
CA LYS A 156 9.53 -1.28 6.61
C LYS A 156 8.37 -2.09 7.16
N ASP A 157 7.66 -1.48 8.08
CA ASP A 157 6.45 -2.04 8.66
C ASP A 157 5.23 -1.51 7.92
N TYR A 158 4.84 -2.22 6.85
CA TYR A 158 3.60 -1.95 6.14
C TYR A 158 2.38 -2.63 6.78
N VAL A 159 2.54 -3.32 7.91
CA VAL A 159 1.43 -3.83 8.71
C VAL A 159 0.90 -2.71 9.58
N ALA A 160 1.78 -2.04 10.34
CA ALA A 160 1.42 -0.89 11.14
C ALA A 160 1.05 0.33 10.27
N ASN A 161 1.74 0.52 9.13
CA ASN A 161 1.53 1.62 8.18
C ASN A 161 1.28 1.08 6.76
N PRO A 162 0.06 0.59 6.45
CA PRO A 162 -0.28 0.08 5.13
C PRO A 162 -0.03 1.10 4.03
N LYS A 163 0.36 0.62 2.85
CA LYS A 163 0.47 1.50 1.66
C LYS A 163 -0.90 2.08 1.27
N PRO A 164 -0.94 3.16 0.47
CA PRO A 164 -2.18 3.78 0.02
C PRO A 164 -3.18 2.82 -0.64
N ASN A 165 -2.70 1.78 -1.28
CA ASN A 165 -3.51 0.73 -1.90
C ASN A 165 -3.88 -0.41 -0.93
N GLY A 166 -3.64 -0.26 0.38
CA GLY A 166 -3.94 -1.27 1.40
C GLY A 166 -2.93 -2.42 1.49
N TYR A 167 -1.82 -2.39 0.75
CA TYR A 167 -0.78 -3.41 0.84
C TYR A 167 -0.16 -3.46 2.23
N GLN A 168 -0.10 -4.67 2.81
CA GLN A 168 0.49 -4.95 4.12
C GLN A 168 1.56 -6.04 4.00
N SER A 169 2.68 -5.85 4.67
CA SER A 169 3.78 -6.82 4.84
C SER A 169 4.85 -6.22 5.73
N LEU A 170 5.59 -7.02 6.48
CA LEU A 170 6.87 -6.59 7.04
C LEU A 170 7.97 -6.81 6.01
N HIS A 171 8.81 -5.81 5.79
CA HIS A 171 9.98 -5.93 4.92
C HIS A 171 11.24 -5.70 5.75
N THR A 172 12.22 -6.55 5.58
CA THR A 172 13.55 -6.36 6.12
C THR A 172 14.62 -6.77 5.12
N THR A 173 15.74 -6.08 5.14
CA THR A 173 16.93 -6.44 4.37
C THR A 173 18.03 -6.78 5.36
N VAL A 174 18.64 -7.94 5.19
CA VAL A 174 19.69 -8.42 6.10
C VAL A 174 20.96 -8.78 5.33
N GLN A 175 22.08 -8.76 6.03
CA GLN A 175 23.35 -9.28 5.54
C GLN A 175 23.66 -10.61 6.22
N THR A 176 23.88 -11.65 5.42
CA THR A 176 24.31 -12.96 5.93
C THR A 176 25.80 -12.95 6.30
N PRO A 177 26.30 -13.90 7.12
CA PRO A 177 27.72 -14.02 7.44
C PRO A 177 28.64 -14.17 6.21
N SER A 178 28.10 -14.67 5.10
CA SER A 178 28.81 -14.74 3.81
C SER A 178 28.83 -13.44 3.01
N GLY A 179 28.35 -12.32 3.60
CA GLY A 179 28.27 -11.01 2.96
C GLY A 179 27.13 -10.86 1.94
N GLN A 180 26.24 -11.85 1.82
CA GLN A 180 25.09 -11.74 0.91
C GLN A 180 23.99 -10.89 1.52
N VAL A 181 23.47 -9.95 0.74
CA VAL A 181 22.31 -9.13 1.13
C VAL A 181 21.03 -9.76 0.58
N VAL A 182 20.05 -9.96 1.45
CA VAL A 182 18.77 -10.60 1.13
C VAL A 182 17.61 -9.76 1.70
N GLU A 183 16.59 -9.49 0.87
CA GLU A 183 15.34 -8.90 1.33
C GLU A 183 14.34 -10.00 1.71
N PHE A 184 13.67 -9.82 2.83
CA PHE A 184 12.57 -10.65 3.29
C PHE A 184 11.26 -9.86 3.29
N GLN A 185 10.19 -10.55 2.90
CA GLN A 185 8.83 -10.06 2.96
C GLN A 185 8.02 -11.04 3.80
N ILE A 186 7.53 -10.61 4.94
CA ILE A 186 6.80 -11.45 5.90
C ILE A 186 5.36 -10.94 5.95
N ARG A 187 4.40 -11.83 5.83
CA ARG A 187 2.97 -11.47 5.83
C ARG A 187 2.09 -12.67 6.14
N THR A 188 0.85 -12.42 6.55
CA THR A 188 -0.14 -13.48 6.72
C THR A 188 -0.69 -13.97 5.39
N HIS A 189 -1.41 -15.10 5.40
CA HIS A 189 -2.15 -15.60 4.24
C HIS A 189 -3.14 -14.57 3.70
N ASP A 190 -3.91 -13.90 4.57
CA ASP A 190 -4.85 -12.84 4.17
C ASP A 190 -4.15 -11.66 3.50
N MET A 191 -3.04 -11.19 4.06
CA MET A 191 -2.23 -10.13 3.44
C MET A 191 -1.65 -10.56 2.10
N HIS A 192 -1.30 -11.86 1.98
CA HIS A 192 -0.79 -12.43 0.73
C HIS A 192 -1.86 -12.42 -0.36
N GLU A 193 -3.03 -12.97 -0.09
CA GLU A 193 -4.15 -13.00 -1.03
C GLU A 193 -4.56 -11.59 -1.44
N TYR A 194 -4.65 -10.67 -0.46
CA TYR A 194 -4.96 -9.27 -0.75
C TYR A 194 -3.90 -8.58 -1.63
N ALA A 195 -2.61 -8.85 -1.40
CA ALA A 195 -1.52 -8.26 -2.19
C ALA A 195 -1.43 -8.81 -3.63
N GLU A 196 -1.88 -10.05 -3.86
CA GLU A 196 -1.86 -10.71 -5.17
C GLU A 196 -3.12 -10.41 -5.99
N ARG A 197 -4.29 -10.45 -5.35
CA ARG A 197 -5.61 -10.37 -6.01
C ARG A 197 -6.35 -9.06 -5.74
N GLY A 198 -5.89 -8.28 -4.75
CA GLY A 198 -6.46 -6.99 -4.37
C GLY A 198 -7.89 -7.10 -3.85
N LEU A 199 -8.65 -6.05 -4.10
CA LEU A 199 -10.06 -5.98 -3.71
C LEU A 199 -10.92 -7.13 -4.25
N ALA A 200 -10.50 -7.79 -5.34
CA ALA A 200 -11.21 -8.96 -5.88
C ALA A 200 -11.17 -10.16 -4.91
N ALA A 201 -10.10 -10.33 -4.13
CA ALA A 201 -10.02 -11.36 -3.08
C ALA A 201 -10.94 -11.02 -1.90
N SER A 202 -10.98 -9.76 -1.48
CA SER A 202 -11.86 -9.30 -0.42
C SER A 202 -13.34 -9.45 -0.75
N PHE A 203 -13.73 -9.32 -2.03
CA PHE A 203 -15.12 -9.53 -2.44
C PHE A 203 -15.58 -10.97 -2.20
N HIS A 204 -14.76 -11.96 -2.52
CA HIS A 204 -15.12 -13.38 -2.35
C HIS A 204 -15.17 -13.78 -0.87
N TYR A 205 -14.25 -13.30 -0.06
CA TYR A 205 -14.19 -13.54 1.38
C TYR A 205 -15.30 -12.79 2.16
N ASN A 206 -15.58 -11.55 1.74
CA ASN A 206 -16.67 -10.75 2.31
C ASN A 206 -18.05 -11.24 1.85
N GLU A 207 -18.19 -11.85 0.67
CA GLU A 207 -19.44 -12.45 0.23
C GLU A 207 -19.85 -13.62 1.13
N GLN A 208 -18.92 -14.45 1.58
CA GLN A 208 -19.18 -15.50 2.56
C GLN A 208 -19.49 -14.92 3.95
N LYS A 209 -18.71 -13.94 4.44
CA LYS A 209 -19.00 -13.26 5.72
C LYS A 209 -20.25 -12.36 5.64
N MET A 210 -20.51 -11.73 4.49
CA MET A 210 -21.75 -10.94 4.28
C MET A 210 -22.99 -11.83 4.24
N THR A 211 -22.90 -13.08 3.74
CA THR A 211 -24.03 -14.02 3.77
C THR A 211 -24.40 -14.36 5.22
N ASP A 212 -23.43 -14.52 6.10
CA ASP A 212 -23.67 -14.78 7.51
C ASP A 212 -24.08 -13.52 8.28
N ALA A 213 -23.50 -12.35 7.99
CA ALA A 213 -23.87 -11.07 8.57
C ALA A 213 -25.25 -10.58 8.05
N TYR A 214 -25.61 -10.87 6.80
CA TYR A 214 -26.91 -10.60 6.24
C TYR A 214 -28.00 -11.48 6.87
N ARG A 215 -27.71 -12.76 7.09
CA ARG A 215 -28.60 -13.69 7.82
C ARG A 215 -28.80 -13.27 9.28
N GLN A 216 -27.83 -12.54 9.87
CA GLN A 216 -27.89 -12.04 11.24
C GLN A 216 -28.41 -10.59 11.35
N GLY A 217 -28.88 -9.98 10.24
CA GLY A 217 -29.39 -8.60 10.23
C GLY A 217 -28.35 -7.50 10.46
N LYS A 218 -27.07 -7.84 10.40
CA LYS A 218 -25.96 -6.87 10.55
C LYS A 218 -25.44 -6.49 9.17
N ILE A 219 -26.01 -5.44 8.57
CA ILE A 219 -25.49 -4.84 7.34
C ILE A 219 -24.26 -4.02 7.70
N ALA A 220 -23.08 -4.50 7.40
CA ALA A 220 -21.90 -3.65 7.32
C ALA A 220 -22.00 -2.81 6.04
N ALA A 221 -22.16 -1.51 6.16
CA ALA A 221 -22.04 -0.60 5.03
C ALA A 221 -20.67 -0.81 4.37
N LEU A 222 -20.64 -0.87 3.03
CA LEU A 222 -19.37 -0.84 2.27
C LEU A 222 -18.54 0.36 2.78
N PRO A 223 -17.25 0.18 3.04
CA PRO A 223 -16.40 1.32 3.40
C PRO A 223 -16.58 2.42 2.35
N THR A 224 -16.78 3.66 2.80
CA THR A 224 -16.94 4.86 1.95
C THR A 224 -15.77 5.04 0.96
N ASP A 225 -14.61 4.44 1.24
CA ASP A 225 -13.47 4.39 0.33
C ASP A 225 -13.72 3.59 -0.96
N LEU A 226 -14.86 2.90 -1.08
CA LEU A 226 -15.23 2.11 -2.26
C LEU A 226 -16.31 2.78 -3.15
N GLU A 227 -16.77 3.98 -2.83
CA GLU A 227 -17.75 4.71 -3.67
C GLU A 227 -17.21 4.93 -5.10
N TRP A 228 -15.93 5.18 -5.24
CA TRP A 228 -15.27 5.29 -6.54
C TRP A 228 -15.33 3.99 -7.38
N ILE A 229 -15.47 2.81 -6.75
CA ILE A 229 -15.68 1.53 -7.46
C ILE A 229 -17.08 1.49 -8.08
N ARG A 230 -18.09 2.03 -7.39
CA ARG A 230 -19.44 2.19 -7.96
C ARG A 230 -19.44 3.12 -9.16
N ASP A 231 -18.73 4.24 -9.07
CA ASP A 231 -18.55 5.19 -10.17
C ASP A 231 -17.82 4.55 -11.35
N LEU A 232 -16.80 3.72 -11.06
CA LEU A 232 -16.11 2.89 -12.05
C LEU A 232 -17.04 1.89 -12.72
N GLN A 233 -17.89 1.19 -11.95
CA GLN A 233 -18.87 0.24 -12.48
C GLN A 233 -19.92 0.94 -13.35
N GLN A 234 -20.44 2.08 -12.93
CA GLN A 234 -21.38 2.88 -13.70
C GLN A 234 -20.77 3.44 -14.98
N THR A 235 -19.52 3.92 -14.92
CA THR A 235 -18.78 4.43 -16.09
C THR A 235 -18.43 3.29 -17.06
N ALA A 236 -18.07 2.11 -16.53
CA ALA A 236 -17.84 0.91 -17.33
C ALA A 236 -19.14 0.35 -17.97
N ALA A 237 -20.29 0.48 -17.30
CA ALA A 237 -21.58 0.12 -17.87
C ALA A 237 -21.97 1.04 -19.01
N LYS A 238 -21.81 2.37 -18.85
CA LYS A 238 -22.07 3.36 -19.91
C LYS A 238 -21.18 3.18 -21.14
N ALA A 239 -19.95 2.74 -20.96
CA ALA A 239 -19.03 2.41 -22.07
C ALA A 239 -19.44 1.13 -22.83
N ARG A 240 -20.20 0.20 -22.21
CA ARG A 240 -20.76 -0.97 -22.89
C ARG A 240 -21.95 -0.65 -23.81
N GLU A 241 -22.60 0.50 -23.62
CA GLU A 241 -23.73 0.97 -24.42
C GLU A 241 -23.32 1.62 -25.75
N GLY A 242 -22.10 1.39 -26.23
CA GLY A 242 -21.65 1.82 -27.57
C GLY A 242 -21.22 3.28 -27.69
N LYS A 243 -21.08 4.01 -26.59
CA LYS A 243 -20.47 5.35 -26.59
C LYS A 243 -18.95 5.23 -26.49
N GLU A 244 -18.24 5.99 -27.34
CA GLU A 244 -16.78 6.03 -27.37
C GLU A 244 -16.21 6.18 -25.96
N PHE A 245 -15.39 5.20 -25.52
CA PHE A 245 -14.71 5.25 -24.25
C PHE A 245 -13.56 6.25 -24.35
N ASP A 246 -13.79 7.47 -23.90
CA ASP A 246 -12.76 8.48 -23.78
C ASP A 246 -11.85 8.15 -22.59
N SER A 247 -10.69 7.55 -22.93
CA SER A 247 -9.68 7.16 -21.94
C SER A 247 -9.10 8.36 -21.20
N GLN A 248 -9.08 9.55 -21.81
CA GLN A 248 -8.64 10.78 -21.17
C GLN A 248 -9.66 11.28 -20.14
N LYS A 249 -10.96 11.29 -20.50
CA LYS A 249 -12.02 11.65 -19.53
C LYS A 249 -12.13 10.64 -18.39
N PHE A 250 -11.94 9.35 -18.67
CA PHE A 250 -11.90 8.33 -17.63
C PHE A 250 -10.69 8.51 -16.70
N ARG A 251 -9.53 8.83 -17.26
CA ARG A 251 -8.32 9.16 -16.52
C ARG A 251 -8.49 10.40 -15.65
N MET A 252 -9.05 11.48 -16.20
CA MET A 252 -9.37 12.69 -15.43
C MET A 252 -10.32 12.36 -14.29
N LYS A 253 -11.42 11.65 -14.53
CA LYS A 253 -12.40 11.31 -13.50
C LYS A 253 -11.87 10.36 -12.42
N LEU A 254 -10.94 9.45 -12.74
CA LEU A 254 -10.26 8.59 -11.76
C LEU A 254 -9.29 9.36 -10.85
N PHE A 255 -8.77 10.48 -11.34
CA PHE A 255 -7.78 11.29 -10.64
C PHE A 255 -8.32 12.67 -10.22
N GLU A 256 -9.48 13.11 -10.77
CA GLU A 256 -10.12 14.38 -10.42
C GLU A 256 -10.53 14.45 -8.94
N ASP A 257 -10.91 13.32 -8.34
CA ASP A 257 -11.30 13.24 -6.93
C ASP A 257 -10.12 13.02 -5.99
N ARG A 258 -8.89 13.01 -6.49
CA ARG A 258 -7.69 12.77 -5.67
C ARG A 258 -6.62 13.82 -5.95
N ILE A 259 -5.91 14.16 -4.88
CA ILE A 259 -4.74 15.03 -4.93
C ILE A 259 -3.52 14.27 -4.41
N PHE A 260 -2.36 14.60 -4.95
CA PHE A 260 -1.08 14.13 -4.45
C PHE A 260 -0.38 15.27 -3.76
N VAL A 261 0.00 15.05 -2.50
CA VAL A 261 0.72 16.01 -1.66
C VAL A 261 2.04 15.39 -1.21
N TYR A 262 2.96 16.20 -0.76
CA TYR A 262 4.31 15.77 -0.44
C TYR A 262 4.66 16.02 1.02
N SER A 263 5.48 15.14 1.61
CA SER A 263 6.19 15.47 2.84
C SER A 263 7.40 16.38 2.53
N PRO A 264 7.98 17.07 3.52
CA PRO A 264 9.24 17.82 3.32
C PRO A 264 10.40 16.95 2.84
N LYS A 265 10.31 15.62 3.03
CA LYS A 265 11.29 14.62 2.56
C LYS A 265 11.01 14.11 1.15
N GLY A 266 9.93 14.60 0.50
CA GLY A 266 9.55 14.19 -0.85
C GLY A 266 8.71 12.90 -0.91
N ASP A 267 8.22 12.36 0.21
CA ASP A 267 7.28 11.23 0.19
C ASP A 267 5.93 11.68 -0.35
N ILE A 268 5.31 10.86 -1.17
CA ILE A 268 4.05 11.16 -1.86
C ILE A 268 2.88 10.55 -1.09
N TYR A 269 1.87 11.36 -0.79
CA TYR A 269 0.62 10.94 -0.14
C TYR A 269 -0.56 11.23 -1.05
N ASP A 270 -1.40 10.21 -1.23
CA ASP A 270 -2.64 10.26 -2.01
C ASP A 270 -3.81 10.56 -1.07
N LEU A 271 -4.53 11.65 -1.30
CA LEU A 271 -5.68 12.13 -0.52
C LEU A 271 -6.86 12.46 -1.44
N PRO A 272 -8.11 12.41 -0.96
CA PRO A 272 -9.24 12.90 -1.76
C PRO A 272 -9.15 14.41 -1.98
N ARG A 273 -9.67 14.88 -3.11
CA ARG A 273 -9.86 16.34 -3.33
C ARG A 273 -10.78 16.89 -2.23
N GLY A 274 -10.43 18.06 -1.69
CA GLY A 274 -11.12 18.64 -0.55
C GLY A 274 -10.64 18.12 0.82
N ALA A 275 -9.57 17.31 0.87
CA ALA A 275 -8.93 16.92 2.12
C ALA A 275 -8.33 18.10 2.84
N PHE A 276 -8.31 18.01 4.17
CA PHE A 276 -7.70 18.98 5.07
C PHE A 276 -6.31 18.52 5.54
N PRO A 277 -5.47 19.41 6.10
CA PRO A 277 -4.17 19.03 6.65
C PRO A 277 -4.23 17.95 7.74
N LEU A 278 -5.33 17.84 8.47
CA LEU A 278 -5.56 16.77 9.43
C LEU A 278 -5.71 15.41 8.76
N ASP A 279 -6.33 15.30 7.57
CA ASP A 279 -6.38 14.06 6.82
C ASP A 279 -4.97 13.54 6.47
N TYR A 280 -4.09 14.46 6.08
CA TYR A 280 -2.68 14.17 5.83
C TYR A 280 -1.96 13.73 7.11
N ALA A 281 -2.15 14.42 8.23
CA ALA A 281 -1.53 14.07 9.51
C ALA A 281 -1.95 12.65 9.96
N TYR A 282 -3.24 12.30 9.88
CA TYR A 282 -3.74 10.95 10.15
C TYR A 282 -3.22 9.91 9.16
N ARG A 283 -2.91 10.32 7.95
CA ARG A 283 -2.33 9.46 6.93
C ARG A 283 -0.88 9.09 7.21
N ILE A 284 -0.11 10.01 7.82
CA ILE A 284 1.26 9.74 8.28
C ILE A 284 1.22 8.82 9.49
N HIS A 285 0.62 9.29 10.59
CA HIS A 285 0.53 8.54 11.84
C HIS A 285 -0.54 9.14 12.77
N SER A 286 -1.27 8.27 13.47
CA SER A 286 -2.33 8.71 14.39
C SER A 286 -1.82 9.57 15.55
N ASP A 287 -0.59 9.33 16.03
CA ASP A 287 0.04 10.12 17.08
C ASP A 287 0.45 11.52 16.61
N ILE A 288 0.99 11.61 15.38
CA ILE A 288 1.32 12.91 14.78
C ILE A 288 0.05 13.76 14.67
N ALA A 289 -1.04 13.15 14.18
CA ALA A 289 -2.32 13.83 14.07
C ALA A 289 -2.87 14.25 15.44
N ALA A 290 -2.79 13.35 16.45
CA ALA A 290 -3.27 13.66 17.82
C ALA A 290 -2.56 14.85 18.45
N HIS A 291 -1.29 15.03 18.15
CA HIS A 291 -0.44 16.10 18.69
C HIS A 291 -0.25 17.27 17.72
N ALA A 292 -1.02 17.31 16.62
CA ALA A 292 -0.93 18.40 15.65
C ALA A 292 -1.29 19.73 16.30
N SER A 293 -0.36 20.70 16.23
CA SER A 293 -0.52 22.06 16.74
C SER A 293 -0.60 23.11 15.62
N GLY A 294 -0.18 22.75 14.41
CA GLY A 294 -0.19 23.60 13.23
C GLY A 294 0.27 22.88 11.98
N PHE A 295 0.16 23.54 10.84
CA PHE A 295 0.59 23.02 9.55
C PHE A 295 1.36 24.09 8.78
N MET A 296 2.56 23.72 8.31
CA MET A 296 3.25 24.50 7.28
C MET A 296 2.98 23.86 5.92
N ILE A 297 2.46 24.65 4.99
CA ILE A 297 2.17 24.22 3.63
C ILE A 297 2.92 25.13 2.67
N ASN A 298 3.78 24.53 1.85
CA ASN A 298 4.68 25.24 0.93
C ASN A 298 5.53 26.31 1.65
N GLY A 299 6.00 26.00 2.87
CA GLY A 299 6.82 26.89 3.69
C GLY A 299 6.05 28.01 4.42
N ALA A 300 4.71 28.04 4.34
CA ALA A 300 3.89 29.04 5.01
C ALA A 300 2.90 28.39 5.99
N MET A 301 2.66 29.03 7.15
CA MET A 301 1.63 28.61 8.11
C MET A 301 0.25 28.69 7.48
N LYS A 302 -0.52 27.59 7.56
CA LYS A 302 -1.91 27.54 7.08
C LYS A 302 -2.84 27.04 8.18
N PRO A 303 -4.10 27.50 8.19
CA PRO A 303 -5.09 27.05 9.16
C PRO A 303 -5.48 25.58 8.92
N PHE A 304 -6.02 24.94 9.94
CA PHE A 304 -6.54 23.55 9.86
C PHE A 304 -7.67 23.40 8.82
N THR A 305 -8.35 24.50 8.50
CA THR A 305 -9.43 24.57 7.50
C THR A 305 -8.91 24.74 6.07
N TYR A 306 -7.61 24.80 5.85
CA TYR A 306 -7.03 24.89 4.51
C TYR A 306 -7.41 23.65 3.69
N ILE A 307 -7.88 23.86 2.46
CA ILE A 307 -8.18 22.75 1.53
C ILE A 307 -6.91 22.46 0.73
N LEU A 308 -6.36 21.27 0.93
CA LEU A 308 -5.13 20.84 0.27
C LEU A 308 -5.26 20.87 -1.26
N GLN A 309 -4.21 21.35 -1.92
CA GLN A 309 -4.10 21.43 -3.37
C GLN A 309 -3.12 20.37 -3.90
N PRO A 310 -3.28 19.92 -5.15
CA PRO A 310 -2.31 19.04 -5.79
C PRO A 310 -0.91 19.68 -5.79
N GLY A 311 0.09 18.93 -5.32
CA GLY A 311 1.47 19.39 -5.28
C GLY A 311 1.89 20.08 -3.98
N ASP A 312 0.96 20.28 -3.02
CA ASP A 312 1.31 20.87 -1.72
C ASP A 312 2.35 20.04 -0.98
N THR A 313 3.36 20.74 -0.43
CA THR A 313 4.33 20.14 0.50
C THR A 313 3.90 20.48 1.92
N ILE A 314 3.65 19.47 2.76
CA ILE A 314 3.00 19.62 4.06
C ILE A 314 3.91 19.14 5.16
N GLU A 315 4.18 20.02 6.12
CA GLU A 315 4.83 19.71 7.38
C GLU A 315 3.83 19.84 8.53
N VAL A 316 3.78 18.82 9.39
CA VAL A 316 2.92 18.80 10.58
C VAL A 316 3.73 19.28 11.79
N LEU A 317 3.34 20.41 12.35
CA LEU A 317 3.91 20.88 13.61
C LEU A 317 3.21 20.18 14.77
N THR A 318 3.98 19.59 15.66
CA THR A 318 3.45 18.81 16.78
C THR A 318 3.81 19.46 18.12
N ASN A 319 2.89 19.34 19.08
CA ASN A 319 3.10 19.74 20.47
C ASN A 319 2.61 18.61 21.38
N LYS A 320 3.46 18.11 22.28
CA LYS A 320 3.12 17.01 23.21
C LYS A 320 1.90 17.29 24.09
N SER A 321 1.60 18.55 24.37
CA SER A 321 0.41 18.95 25.15
C SER A 321 -0.86 19.07 24.31
N ALA A 322 -0.77 19.12 22.97
CA ALA A 322 -1.92 19.17 22.10
C ALA A 322 -2.72 17.86 22.17
N LYS A 323 -4.03 17.96 22.08
CA LYS A 323 -4.96 16.83 22.08
C LYS A 323 -6.03 17.01 21.00
N PRO A 324 -6.59 15.94 20.46
CA PRO A 324 -7.69 16.02 19.51
C PRO A 324 -8.88 16.78 20.09
N LYS A 325 -9.44 17.70 19.29
CA LYS A 325 -10.60 18.51 19.67
C LYS A 325 -11.86 17.96 19.00
N PRO A 326 -13.06 18.09 19.62
CA PRO A 326 -14.32 17.67 19.01
C PRO A 326 -14.57 18.34 17.64
N ASP A 327 -14.19 19.60 17.47
CA ASP A 327 -14.38 20.39 16.24
C ASP A 327 -13.57 19.82 15.05
N TRP A 328 -12.53 19.04 15.32
CA TRP A 328 -11.75 18.37 14.28
C TRP A 328 -12.58 17.38 13.43
N ARG A 329 -13.76 16.96 13.91
CA ARG A 329 -14.69 16.13 13.13
C ARG A 329 -15.08 16.78 11.81
N ASN A 330 -15.11 18.11 11.77
CA ASN A 330 -15.43 18.89 10.57
C ASN A 330 -14.21 19.18 9.70
N LEU A 331 -13.00 18.80 10.16
CA LEU A 331 -11.72 19.06 9.53
C LEU A 331 -11.05 17.76 9.06
N VAL A 332 -11.82 16.69 8.91
CA VAL A 332 -11.40 15.41 8.33
C VAL A 332 -12.46 14.91 7.34
N THR A 333 -12.01 14.55 6.15
CA THR A 333 -12.87 14.02 5.08
C THR A 333 -12.72 12.52 4.92
N THR A 334 -11.50 11.98 5.14
CA THR A 334 -11.22 10.56 4.93
C THR A 334 -11.87 9.69 6.01
N ALA A 335 -12.38 8.51 5.61
CA ALA A 335 -12.94 7.54 6.54
C ALA A 335 -11.91 7.08 7.58
N HIS A 336 -10.63 6.96 7.17
CA HIS A 336 -9.53 6.64 8.06
C HIS A 336 -9.35 7.68 9.17
N ALA A 337 -9.23 8.96 8.81
CA ALA A 337 -9.07 10.06 9.77
C ALA A 337 -10.29 10.16 10.71
N LYS A 338 -11.52 10.08 10.16
CA LYS A 338 -12.76 10.08 10.95
C LYS A 338 -12.79 8.97 12.00
N ASN A 339 -12.43 7.74 11.62
CA ASN A 339 -12.42 6.60 12.53
C ASN A 339 -11.35 6.76 13.63
N LYS A 340 -10.12 7.15 13.27
CA LYS A 340 -9.04 7.36 14.24
C LYS A 340 -9.36 8.49 15.22
N LEU A 341 -9.84 9.62 14.70
CA LEU A 341 -10.27 10.76 15.52
C LEU A 341 -11.38 10.36 16.50
N ARG A 342 -12.40 9.63 16.03
CA ARG A 342 -13.49 9.14 16.89
C ARG A 342 -12.97 8.26 18.03
N MET A 343 -12.03 7.34 17.73
CA MET A 343 -11.41 6.50 18.76
C MET A 343 -10.60 7.31 19.77
N GLN A 344 -9.89 8.34 19.33
CA GLN A 344 -9.10 9.20 20.21
C GLN A 344 -10.00 10.07 21.10
N LEU A 345 -11.07 10.64 20.55
CA LEU A 345 -12.04 11.42 21.31
C LEU A 345 -12.82 10.57 22.33
N SER A 346 -13.19 9.33 22.01
CA SER A 346 -13.85 8.44 22.96
C SER A 346 -12.93 8.01 24.12
N ARG A 347 -11.64 7.81 23.87
CA ARG A 347 -10.66 7.55 24.93
C ARG A 347 -10.48 8.78 25.84
N SER A 348 -10.46 9.97 25.30
CA SER A 348 -10.35 11.22 26.07
C SER A 348 -11.64 11.51 26.88
N GLY A 349 -12.82 11.21 26.32
CA GLY A 349 -14.11 11.39 26.99
C GLY A 349 -14.36 10.38 28.11
N GLY A 350 -13.90 9.15 27.97
CA GLY A 350 -13.98 8.12 29.02
C GLY A 350 -13.19 8.50 30.28
N VAL A 351 -12.04 9.12 30.13
CA VAL A 351 -11.22 9.59 31.25
C VAL A 351 -11.92 10.76 31.98
N MET A 352 -12.56 11.68 31.24
CA MET A 352 -13.32 12.80 31.84
C MET A 352 -14.58 12.31 32.58
N ALA A 353 -15.28 11.30 32.04
CA ALA A 353 -16.46 10.73 32.72
C ALA A 353 -16.06 10.01 34.02
N HIS A 354 -14.91 9.36 34.09
CA HIS A 354 -14.39 8.72 35.30
C HIS A 354 -13.99 9.74 36.36
N ILE A 355 -13.38 10.87 35.95
CA ILE A 355 -12.99 11.95 36.89
C ILE A 355 -14.24 12.68 37.41
N ALA A 356 -15.23 12.96 36.55
CA ALA A 356 -16.49 13.57 36.97
C ALA A 356 -17.31 12.67 37.90
N GLY A 357 -17.31 11.35 37.68
CA GLY A 357 -17.93 10.35 38.53
C GLY A 357 -17.25 10.25 39.93
N SER A 358 -15.93 10.33 39.95
CA SER A 358 -15.15 10.28 41.21
C SER A 358 -15.33 11.56 42.05
N VAL A 359 -15.42 12.74 41.39
CA VAL A 359 -15.67 14.01 42.10
C VAL A 359 -17.09 14.08 42.66
N SER A 360 -18.10 13.61 41.93
CA SER A 360 -19.50 13.57 42.41
C SER A 360 -19.70 12.58 43.57
N SER A 361 -18.93 11.50 43.60
CA SER A 361 -18.97 10.53 44.71
C SER A 361 -18.32 11.09 46.01
N LEU A 362 -17.32 11.96 45.90
CA LEU A 362 -16.68 12.63 47.02
C LEU A 362 -17.58 13.69 47.69
N PHE A 363 -18.42 14.37 46.91
CA PHE A 363 -19.39 15.35 47.44
C PHE A 363 -20.68 14.72 48.01
N ARG A 364 -20.99 13.44 47.73
CA ARG A 364 -22.14 12.72 48.31
C ARG A 364 -21.83 12.04 49.66
N ARG A 365 -20.59 12.04 50.13
CA ARG A 365 -20.21 11.49 51.43
C ARG A 365 -20.15 12.50 52.58
N LYS A 366 -20.58 13.73 52.36
CA LYS A 366 -20.70 14.74 53.40
C LYS A 366 -22.13 15.29 53.44
N LYS A 367 -23.09 14.42 53.72
CA LYS A 367 -24.39 14.76 54.29
C LYS A 367 -24.81 13.64 55.21
#